data_3fefc20c8778ecbcd3c8c3b8f6085344
#
_entry.id   3fefc20c8778ecbcd3c8c3b8f6085344
#
_cell.length_a   1.000
_cell.length_b   1.000
_cell.length_c   1.000
_cell.angle_alpha   90.00
_cell.angle_beta   90.00
_cell.angle_gamma   90.00
#
_symmetry.space_group_name_H-M   'P 1'
#
loop_
_entity.id
_entity.type
_entity.pdbx_description
1 polymer ?
#
loop_
_entity_poly.entity_id
_entity_poly.type
_entity_poly.pdbx_seq_one_letter_code
_entity_poly.pdbx_strand_id
1 'polypeptide(L)'
;IPVAPPKSVTVFAADPNEQRIVLELNDGKQFFLDDEPKKENKQVEKRRTLDYTNLARNSVPVVKKMLQTHSIVIPRGETFKLILCDGTEVWLNANSKLVYPTAFIERERTVFLEGEAYFKVTKDTKPFIVKTDYLQTKVLGTEFNVKSYTAEDSHVTLISGKVQVRSHENARFVDLEPGKDAILLSNGQFEVKEVNSEAYTYWKDGYFYFDELTLADIMKSIGRWYNVN
;
A
#
# COMPACT_ATOMS: atom_id res chain seq x y z
N ILE A 1 -34.63 9.89 -26.51
CA ILE A 1 -34.05 10.09 -25.17
C ILE A 1 -32.56 10.36 -25.39
N PRO A 2 -32.03 11.56 -25.06
CA PRO A 2 -30.61 11.85 -25.25
C PRO A 2 -29.79 11.08 -24.22
N VAL A 3 -28.84 10.28 -24.72
CA VAL A 3 -27.85 9.60 -23.91
C VAL A 3 -26.87 10.64 -23.40
N ALA A 4 -26.72 10.75 -22.08
CA ALA A 4 -25.73 11.63 -21.46
C ALA A 4 -24.30 11.22 -21.90
N PRO A 5 -23.41 12.17 -22.18
CA PRO A 5 -22.02 11.85 -22.52
C PRO A 5 -21.33 11.16 -21.34
N PRO A 6 -20.41 10.22 -21.59
CA PRO A 6 -19.68 9.57 -20.54
C PRO A 6 -18.92 10.62 -19.71
N LYS A 7 -19.00 10.49 -18.38
CA LYS A 7 -18.19 11.31 -17.46
C LYS A 7 -16.73 11.17 -17.87
N SER A 8 -16.08 12.30 -18.13
CA SER A 8 -14.65 12.35 -18.41
C SER A 8 -13.90 11.67 -17.27
N VAL A 9 -13.32 10.54 -17.54
CA VAL A 9 -12.32 9.93 -16.65
C VAL A 9 -11.15 10.90 -16.67
N THR A 10 -10.94 11.60 -15.57
CA THR A 10 -9.71 12.38 -15.37
C THR A 10 -8.61 11.34 -15.17
N VAL A 11 -7.94 10.98 -16.23
CA VAL A 11 -6.68 10.25 -16.16
C VAL A 11 -5.73 11.24 -15.52
N PHE A 12 -5.35 11.00 -14.27
CA PHE A 12 -4.19 11.65 -13.68
C PHE A 12 -2.97 11.17 -14.47
N ALA A 13 -2.66 11.89 -15.54
CA ALA A 13 -1.34 11.83 -16.10
C ALA A 13 -0.42 12.42 -15.02
N ALA A 14 0.38 11.57 -14.37
CA ALA A 14 1.47 12.05 -13.54
C ALA A 14 2.28 13.02 -14.41
N ASP A 15 2.46 14.25 -13.93
CA ASP A 15 3.36 15.20 -14.59
C ASP A 15 4.73 14.51 -14.65
N PRO A 16 5.31 14.30 -15.84
CA PRO A 16 6.60 13.65 -15.96
C PRO A 16 7.74 14.39 -15.23
N ASN A 17 7.49 15.59 -14.71
CA ASN A 17 8.41 16.36 -13.90
C ASN A 17 8.24 16.17 -12.38
N GLU A 18 7.19 15.52 -11.91
CA GLU A 18 6.98 15.24 -10.47
C GLU A 18 7.31 13.80 -10.11
N GLN A 19 8.57 13.41 -10.28
CA GLN A 19 9.11 12.13 -9.78
C GLN A 19 9.56 12.24 -8.32
N ARG A 20 8.68 12.72 -7.43
CA ARG A 20 9.04 12.95 -6.02
C ARG A 20 8.09 12.22 -5.08
N ILE A 21 8.65 11.63 -4.04
CA ILE A 21 7.87 11.08 -2.94
C ILE A 21 7.28 12.24 -2.14
N VAL A 22 5.95 12.31 -2.08
CA VAL A 22 5.23 13.39 -1.42
C VAL A 22 4.57 12.89 -0.14
N LEU A 23 4.90 13.51 0.99
CA LEU A 23 4.15 13.39 2.23
C LEU A 23 3.19 14.57 2.33
N GLU A 24 1.90 14.28 2.37
CA GLU A 24 0.84 15.28 2.52
C GLU A 24 0.22 15.16 3.91
N LEU A 25 0.10 16.30 4.61
CA LEU A 25 -0.55 16.40 5.90
C LEU A 25 -2.03 16.74 5.71
N ASN A 26 -2.83 16.52 6.76
CA ASN A 26 -4.27 16.82 6.75
C ASN A 26 -4.63 18.29 6.57
N ASP A 27 -3.67 19.22 6.78
CA ASP A 27 -3.83 20.67 6.54
C ASP A 27 -3.47 21.08 5.10
N GLY A 28 -3.20 20.08 4.22
CA GLY A 28 -2.83 20.28 2.82
C GLY A 28 -1.36 20.65 2.60
N LYS A 29 -0.53 20.70 3.65
CA LYS A 29 0.90 20.92 3.49
C LYS A 29 1.56 19.68 2.91
N GLN A 30 2.42 19.90 1.93
CA GLN A 30 3.18 18.87 1.23
C GLN A 30 4.66 19.00 1.54
N PHE A 31 5.31 17.87 1.76
CA PHE A 31 6.75 17.74 1.96
C PHE A 31 7.30 16.74 0.95
N PHE A 32 8.37 17.14 0.25
CA PHE A 32 9.10 16.27 -0.65
C PHE A 32 10.18 15.54 0.13
N LEU A 33 10.14 14.22 0.15
CA LEU A 33 11.06 13.40 0.95
C LEU A 33 12.42 13.17 0.27
N ASP A 34 12.57 13.64 -0.98
CA ASP A 34 13.78 13.48 -1.79
C ASP A 34 14.72 14.71 -1.75
N ASP A 35 14.32 15.81 -1.08
CA ASP A 35 15.01 17.11 -1.14
C ASP A 35 16.21 17.25 -0.16
N GLU A 36 16.84 16.16 0.29
CA GLU A 36 18.11 16.31 1.02
C GLU A 36 19.33 16.33 0.07
N PRO A 37 20.31 17.23 0.29
CA PRO A 37 21.45 17.41 -0.60
C PRO A 37 22.27 16.14 -0.75
N LYS A 38 22.56 15.77 -1.99
CA LYS A 38 23.48 14.70 -2.39
C LYS A 38 24.87 14.95 -1.77
N LYS A 39 25.12 14.44 -0.56
CA LYS A 39 26.47 14.18 -0.09
C LYS A 39 26.80 12.76 -0.41
N GLU A 40 27.71 12.58 -1.35
CA GLU A 40 28.33 11.30 -1.66
C GLU A 40 28.90 10.68 -0.38
N ASN A 41 28.23 9.64 0.15
CA ASN A 41 28.89 8.59 0.92
C ASN A 41 27.92 7.43 1.25
N LYS A 42 28.44 6.25 1.22
CA LYS A 42 27.97 4.87 1.37
C LYS A 42 26.97 4.54 2.51
N GLN A 43 25.85 5.24 2.66
CA GLN A 43 24.75 4.86 3.58
C GLN A 43 23.38 5.12 2.93
N VAL A 44 23.19 4.63 1.71
CA VAL A 44 21.99 4.88 0.90
C VAL A 44 20.74 4.20 1.47
N GLU A 45 20.88 3.14 2.26
CA GLU A 45 19.73 2.38 2.78
C GLU A 45 18.92 3.09 3.89
N LYS A 46 19.52 4.01 4.65
CA LYS A 46 18.85 4.70 5.77
C LYS A 46 17.96 5.88 5.36
N ARG A 47 18.04 6.37 4.12
CA ARG A 47 17.38 7.62 3.68
C ARG A 47 15.98 7.45 3.08
N ARG A 48 15.51 6.22 2.87
CA ARG A 48 14.19 5.92 2.30
C ARG A 48 13.20 5.36 3.32
N THR A 49 13.35 5.74 4.59
CA THR A 49 12.46 5.26 5.66
C THR A 49 11.96 6.43 6.48
N LEU A 50 10.64 6.55 6.62
CA LEU A 50 9.97 7.47 7.52
C LEU A 50 9.45 6.67 8.72
N ASP A 51 9.82 7.07 9.95
CA ASP A 51 9.52 6.34 11.19
C ASP A 51 8.63 7.17 12.11
N TYR A 52 7.42 6.69 12.38
CA TYR A 52 6.42 7.30 13.25
C TYR A 52 6.41 6.75 14.69
N THR A 53 7.25 5.79 15.04
CA THR A 53 7.24 5.17 16.38
C THR A 53 7.48 6.16 17.50
N ASN A 54 8.30 7.19 17.26
CA ASN A 54 8.63 8.21 18.25
C ASN A 54 7.50 9.23 18.48
N LEU A 55 6.61 9.44 17.52
CA LEU A 55 5.45 10.32 17.66
C LEU A 55 4.45 9.77 18.68
N ALA A 56 4.27 8.47 18.72
CA ALA A 56 3.36 7.81 19.67
C ALA A 56 3.91 7.83 21.11
N ARG A 57 5.24 7.82 21.31
CA ARG A 57 5.88 7.79 22.62
C ARG A 57 5.92 9.15 23.33
N ASN A 58 5.88 10.25 22.58
CA ASN A 58 5.96 11.62 23.11
C ASN A 58 4.61 12.29 23.32
N SER A 59 3.51 11.62 23.06
CA SER A 59 2.18 12.14 23.32
C SER A 59 1.82 12.06 24.79
N VAL A 60 2.19 13.10 25.53
CA VAL A 60 1.51 13.53 26.77
C VAL A 60 0.00 13.61 26.46
N PRO A 61 -0.92 13.37 27.42
CA PRO A 61 -2.35 13.23 27.19
C PRO A 61 -3.02 14.55 26.78
N VAL A 62 -2.62 15.13 25.68
CA VAL A 62 -3.28 16.22 24.99
C VAL A 62 -3.98 15.66 23.77
N VAL A 63 -4.89 14.71 24.04
CA VAL A 63 -6.26 14.77 23.65
C VAL A 63 -6.54 15.00 22.15
N LYS A 64 -7.31 14.10 21.57
CA LYS A 64 -8.35 14.28 20.49
C LYS A 64 -8.21 15.44 19.46
N LYS A 65 -7.36 16.42 19.69
CA LYS A 65 -7.16 17.60 18.84
C LYS A 65 -6.05 17.46 17.79
N MET A 66 -5.29 16.36 17.79
CA MET A 66 -4.14 16.17 16.90
C MET A 66 -4.08 14.78 16.24
N LEU A 67 -5.20 14.10 16.08
CA LEU A 67 -5.25 12.99 15.14
C LEU A 67 -5.18 13.57 13.74
N GLN A 68 -3.99 13.52 13.19
CA GLN A 68 -3.76 13.89 11.81
C GLN A 68 -3.79 12.63 10.97
N THR A 69 -4.41 12.74 9.82
CA THR A 69 -4.31 11.75 8.77
C THR A 69 -3.27 12.25 7.78
N HIS A 70 -2.25 11.45 7.53
CA HIS A 70 -1.24 11.74 6.53
C HIS A 70 -1.45 10.88 5.30
N SER A 71 -1.01 11.33 4.16
CA SER A 71 -0.87 10.49 2.98
C SER A 71 0.54 10.55 2.45
N ILE A 72 1.04 9.40 2.01
CA ILE A 72 2.31 9.31 1.28
C ILE A 72 2.01 8.82 -0.13
N VAL A 73 2.53 9.54 -1.12
CA VAL A 73 2.37 9.23 -2.54
C VAL A 73 3.74 8.86 -3.11
N ILE A 74 3.82 7.68 -3.68
CA ILE A 74 5.00 7.13 -4.32
C ILE A 74 4.82 7.25 -5.83
N PRO A 75 5.66 8.00 -6.53
CA PRO A 75 5.59 8.10 -7.97
C PRO A 75 6.03 6.81 -8.67
N ARG A 76 5.88 6.77 -9.97
CA ARG A 76 6.48 5.72 -10.81
C ARG A 76 8.01 5.76 -10.68
N GLY A 77 8.65 4.61 -10.69
CA GLY A 77 10.12 4.49 -10.60
C GLY A 77 10.68 4.50 -9.18
N GLU A 78 9.84 4.73 -8.16
CA GLU A 78 10.28 4.82 -6.77
C GLU A 78 9.60 3.77 -5.88
N THR A 79 10.27 3.42 -4.79
CA THR A 79 9.73 2.61 -3.69
C THR A 79 10.06 3.28 -2.36
N PHE A 80 9.26 3.03 -1.34
CA PHE A 80 9.48 3.67 -0.04
C PHE A 80 9.12 2.77 1.13
N LYS A 81 9.89 2.87 2.22
CA LYS A 81 9.61 2.19 3.48
C LYS A 81 9.05 3.16 4.50
N LEU A 82 7.91 2.82 5.11
CA LEU A 82 7.26 3.55 6.18
C LEU A 82 7.16 2.67 7.41
N ILE A 83 7.43 3.21 8.60
CA ILE A 83 7.16 2.56 9.88
C ILE A 83 6.05 3.35 10.57
N LEU A 84 4.91 2.70 10.77
CA LEU A 84 3.73 3.29 11.41
C LEU A 84 3.95 3.44 12.93
N CYS A 85 3.07 4.20 13.58
CA CYS A 85 3.18 4.50 15.02
C CYS A 85 3.10 3.27 15.94
N ASP A 86 2.53 2.16 15.47
CA ASP A 86 2.46 0.87 16.18
C ASP A 86 3.66 -0.06 15.90
N GLY A 87 4.64 0.43 15.11
CA GLY A 87 5.81 -0.33 14.69
C GLY A 87 5.54 -1.23 13.47
N THR A 88 4.36 -1.19 12.87
CA THR A 88 4.08 -1.89 11.61
C THR A 88 4.95 -1.31 10.51
N GLU A 89 5.67 -2.18 9.81
CA GLU A 89 6.51 -1.81 8.67
C GLU A 89 5.72 -1.98 7.37
N VAL A 90 5.76 -0.98 6.51
CA VAL A 90 5.08 -0.95 5.21
C VAL A 90 6.08 -0.59 4.14
N TRP A 91 6.23 -1.43 3.13
CA TRP A 91 6.94 -1.09 1.89
C TRP A 91 5.92 -0.75 0.83
N LEU A 92 6.06 0.41 0.22
CA LEU A 92 5.19 0.92 -0.84
C LEU A 92 5.89 0.79 -2.18
N ASN A 93 5.21 0.17 -3.14
CA ASN A 93 5.71 0.00 -4.50
C ASN A 93 5.46 1.25 -5.36
N ALA A 94 6.03 1.28 -6.54
CA ALA A 94 5.87 2.36 -7.52
C ALA A 94 4.40 2.62 -7.85
N ASN A 95 4.05 3.90 -8.03
CA ASN A 95 2.69 4.36 -8.33
C ASN A 95 1.68 3.95 -7.25
N SER A 96 2.03 4.14 -5.98
CA SER A 96 1.18 3.77 -4.85
C SER A 96 0.95 4.93 -3.90
N LYS A 97 -0.17 4.88 -3.17
CA LYS A 97 -0.54 5.86 -2.15
C LYS A 97 -1.03 5.14 -0.91
N LEU A 98 -0.56 5.59 0.25
CA LEU A 98 -1.04 5.12 1.54
C LEU A 98 -1.56 6.30 2.37
N VAL A 99 -2.79 6.16 2.87
CA VAL A 99 -3.39 7.11 3.81
C VAL A 99 -3.48 6.44 5.17
N TYR A 100 -2.92 7.07 6.19
CA TYR A 100 -2.79 6.50 7.53
C TYR A 100 -2.89 7.56 8.63
N PRO A 101 -3.41 7.23 9.82
CA PRO A 101 -3.44 8.14 10.97
C PRO A 101 -2.07 8.19 11.65
N THR A 102 -1.71 9.33 12.22
CA THR A 102 -0.48 9.48 13.02
C THR A 102 -0.50 8.69 14.32
N ALA A 103 -1.68 8.27 14.80
CA ALA A 103 -1.86 7.35 15.93
C ALA A 103 -3.14 6.53 15.75
N PHE A 104 -3.08 5.24 16.11
CA PHE A 104 -4.23 4.33 16.09
C PHE A 104 -5.01 4.40 17.41
N ILE A 105 -5.94 5.32 17.57
CA ILE A 105 -6.74 5.46 18.81
C ILE A 105 -8.08 4.72 18.74
N GLU A 106 -8.59 4.43 17.52
CA GLU A 106 -9.84 3.72 17.31
C GLU A 106 -9.74 2.25 17.73
N ARG A 107 -10.85 1.50 17.64
CA ARG A 107 -10.90 0.06 17.94
C ARG A 107 -10.10 -0.80 16.95
N GLU A 108 -9.78 -0.25 15.80
CA GLU A 108 -9.04 -0.89 14.72
C GLU A 108 -7.89 0.02 14.27
N ARG A 109 -6.83 -0.56 13.73
CA ARG A 109 -5.70 0.13 13.10
C ARG A 109 -5.95 0.15 11.60
N THR A 110 -6.58 1.22 11.10
CA THR A 110 -7.02 1.27 9.70
C THR A 110 -6.12 2.16 8.86
N VAL A 111 -5.75 1.65 7.68
CA VAL A 111 -5.05 2.38 6.61
C VAL A 111 -5.78 2.20 5.28
N PHE A 112 -5.58 3.13 4.34
CA PHE A 112 -6.10 3.04 2.97
C PHE A 112 -4.95 2.95 1.99
N LEU A 113 -5.03 2.00 1.07
CA LEU A 113 -4.03 1.75 0.03
C LEU A 113 -4.64 1.88 -1.35
N GLU A 114 -3.98 2.65 -2.21
CA GLU A 114 -4.10 2.60 -3.67
C GLU A 114 -2.75 2.10 -4.22
N GLY A 115 -2.75 1.09 -5.09
CA GLY A 115 -1.51 0.54 -5.62
C GLY A 115 -1.05 -0.74 -4.91
N GLU A 116 0.24 -0.87 -4.61
CA GLU A 116 0.81 -2.08 -4.03
C GLU A 116 1.67 -1.79 -2.81
N ALA A 117 1.45 -2.59 -1.75
CA ALA A 117 2.26 -2.53 -0.55
C ALA A 117 2.43 -3.91 0.11
N TYR A 118 3.63 -4.13 0.62
CA TYR A 118 3.93 -5.22 1.53
C TYR A 118 3.85 -4.72 2.96
N PHE A 119 3.15 -5.48 3.81
CA PHE A 119 2.94 -5.19 5.21
C PHE A 119 3.58 -6.25 6.10
N LYS A 120 4.38 -5.80 7.06
CA LYS A 120 4.82 -6.60 8.19
C LYS A 120 4.19 -6.02 9.45
N VAL A 121 3.01 -6.53 9.78
CA VAL A 121 2.16 -5.96 10.84
C VAL A 121 2.62 -6.41 12.21
N THR A 122 2.82 -5.45 13.11
CA THR A 122 3.10 -5.71 14.52
C THR A 122 1.94 -6.44 15.18
N LYS A 123 2.24 -7.54 15.88
CA LYS A 123 1.24 -8.38 16.54
C LYS A 123 0.55 -7.60 17.66
N ASP A 124 -0.78 -7.52 17.60
CA ASP A 124 -1.62 -6.85 18.57
C ASP A 124 -3.01 -7.53 18.61
N THR A 125 -3.74 -7.38 19.72
CA THR A 125 -5.15 -7.81 19.85
C THR A 125 -6.09 -6.89 19.05
N LYS A 126 -5.67 -5.66 18.80
CA LYS A 126 -6.37 -4.67 18.01
C LYS A 126 -6.17 -4.96 16.51
N PRO A 127 -7.23 -5.25 15.74
CA PRO A 127 -7.11 -5.59 14.35
C PRO A 127 -6.44 -4.48 13.53
N PHE A 128 -5.59 -4.89 12.57
CA PHE A 128 -5.06 -4.03 11.52
C PHE A 128 -5.86 -4.24 10.24
N ILE A 129 -6.34 -3.16 9.66
CA ILE A 129 -7.23 -3.16 8.50
C ILE A 129 -6.57 -2.41 7.36
N VAL A 130 -6.35 -3.08 6.23
CA VAL A 130 -6.01 -2.43 4.97
C VAL A 130 -7.27 -2.36 4.14
N LYS A 131 -7.67 -1.15 3.75
CA LYS A 131 -8.77 -0.90 2.82
C LYS A 131 -8.22 -0.42 1.50
N THR A 132 -8.79 -0.89 0.43
CA THR A 132 -8.61 -0.37 -0.94
C THR A 132 -9.96 0.04 -1.49
N ASP A 133 -10.05 0.49 -2.72
CA ASP A 133 -11.33 0.79 -3.36
C ASP A 133 -12.21 -0.45 -3.59
N TYR A 134 -11.60 -1.65 -3.60
CA TYR A 134 -12.28 -2.90 -4.00
C TYR A 134 -12.45 -3.90 -2.86
N LEU A 135 -11.52 -3.92 -1.92
CA LEU A 135 -11.47 -4.95 -0.87
C LEU A 135 -11.02 -4.41 0.49
N GLN A 136 -11.26 -5.20 1.50
CA GLN A 136 -10.77 -5.00 2.86
C GLN A 136 -10.03 -6.25 3.33
N THR A 137 -8.81 -6.05 3.86
CA THR A 137 -7.99 -7.08 4.49
C THR A 137 -7.88 -6.82 5.98
N LYS A 138 -8.08 -7.87 6.80
CA LYS A 138 -8.04 -7.79 8.27
C LYS A 138 -7.06 -8.79 8.84
N VAL A 139 -6.17 -8.31 9.72
CA VAL A 139 -5.12 -9.13 10.35
C VAL A 139 -4.89 -8.73 11.82
N LEU A 140 -4.13 -9.55 12.58
CA LEU A 140 -3.71 -9.24 13.97
C LEU A 140 -2.19 -9.11 14.12
N GLY A 141 -1.41 -9.68 13.20
CA GLY A 141 0.06 -9.70 13.23
C GLY A 141 0.55 -10.68 12.17
N THR A 142 0.81 -10.18 10.97
CA THR A 142 0.82 -10.97 9.74
C THR A 142 1.75 -10.30 8.75
N GLU A 143 2.42 -11.09 7.92
CA GLU A 143 3.17 -10.62 6.75
C GLU A 143 2.40 -10.96 5.49
N PHE A 144 2.05 -9.95 4.69
CA PHE A 144 1.24 -10.10 3.49
C PHE A 144 1.49 -8.97 2.49
N ASN A 145 1.22 -9.24 1.22
CA ASN A 145 1.24 -8.26 0.14
C ASN A 145 -0.20 -7.93 -0.29
N VAL A 146 -0.48 -6.68 -0.57
CA VAL A 146 -1.73 -6.23 -1.20
C VAL A 146 -1.37 -5.47 -2.46
N LYS A 147 -1.92 -5.92 -3.59
CA LYS A 147 -1.82 -5.24 -4.88
C LYS A 147 -3.23 -4.87 -5.32
N SER A 148 -3.50 -3.58 -5.50
CA SER A 148 -4.84 -3.07 -5.87
C SER A 148 -4.69 -1.77 -6.66
N TYR A 149 -4.21 -1.88 -7.90
CA TYR A 149 -4.14 -0.77 -8.86
C TYR A 149 -5.47 -0.62 -9.59
N THR A 150 -5.80 0.61 -9.98
CA THR A 150 -6.97 0.87 -10.82
C THR A 150 -6.87 0.14 -12.15
N ALA A 151 -7.96 -0.51 -12.58
CA ALA A 151 -8.07 -1.31 -13.80
C ALA A 151 -7.14 -2.54 -13.87
N GLU A 152 -6.74 -3.06 -12.71
CA GLU A 152 -6.05 -4.34 -12.57
C GLU A 152 -6.79 -5.22 -11.56
N ASP A 153 -6.58 -6.54 -11.63
CA ASP A 153 -7.07 -7.45 -10.60
C ASP A 153 -6.42 -7.13 -9.25
N SER A 154 -7.23 -7.19 -8.20
CA SER A 154 -6.75 -6.98 -6.84
C SER A 154 -6.35 -8.30 -6.21
N HIS A 155 -5.16 -8.33 -5.61
CA HIS A 155 -4.55 -9.51 -5.01
C HIS A 155 -4.24 -9.28 -3.53
N VAL A 156 -4.41 -10.31 -2.74
CA VAL A 156 -3.92 -10.37 -1.35
C VAL A 156 -3.16 -11.66 -1.17
N THR A 157 -1.84 -11.57 -1.06
CA THR A 157 -0.95 -12.73 -0.92
C THR A 157 -0.48 -12.86 0.52
N LEU A 158 -0.70 -14.01 1.15
CA LEU A 158 -0.31 -14.25 2.54
C LEU A 158 1.03 -14.97 2.61
N ILE A 159 2.00 -14.33 3.29
CA ILE A 159 3.35 -14.86 3.52
C ILE A 159 3.38 -15.61 4.87
N SER A 160 2.97 -14.96 5.95
CA SER A 160 2.96 -15.60 7.27
C SER A 160 1.82 -15.06 8.15
N GLY A 161 1.28 -15.90 9.02
CA GLY A 161 0.19 -15.54 9.94
C GLY A 161 -1.19 -15.92 9.42
N LYS A 162 -2.18 -15.03 9.58
CA LYS A 162 -3.57 -15.23 9.13
C LYS A 162 -4.14 -13.96 8.56
N VAL A 163 -4.86 -14.06 7.45
CA VAL A 163 -5.55 -12.97 6.77
C VAL A 163 -7.02 -13.32 6.58
N GLN A 164 -7.87 -12.34 6.85
CA GLN A 164 -9.26 -12.35 6.42
C GLN A 164 -9.46 -11.27 5.36
N VAL A 165 -9.95 -11.63 4.20
CA VAL A 165 -10.22 -10.70 3.09
C VAL A 165 -11.69 -10.73 2.70
N ARG A 166 -12.24 -9.56 2.35
CA ARG A 166 -13.58 -9.45 1.74
C ARG A 166 -13.59 -8.37 0.67
N SER A 167 -14.44 -8.54 -0.33
CA SER A 167 -14.74 -7.47 -1.28
C SER A 167 -15.75 -6.48 -0.69
N HIS A 168 -15.85 -5.28 -1.26
CA HIS A 168 -16.88 -4.32 -0.86
C HIS A 168 -18.28 -4.74 -1.31
N GLU A 169 -18.38 -5.58 -2.35
CA GLU A 169 -19.65 -6.11 -2.86
C GLU A 169 -20.16 -7.31 -2.06
N ASN A 170 -19.27 -8.00 -1.32
CA ASN A 170 -19.61 -9.19 -0.57
C ASN A 170 -19.18 -9.07 0.89
N ALA A 171 -20.14 -9.13 1.81
CA ALA A 171 -19.87 -9.01 3.26
C ALA A 171 -19.13 -10.22 3.86
N ARG A 172 -19.06 -11.36 3.13
CA ARG A 172 -18.44 -12.60 3.64
C ARG A 172 -16.92 -12.49 3.55
N PHE A 173 -16.24 -12.78 4.67
CA PHE A 173 -14.80 -12.93 4.69
C PHE A 173 -14.36 -14.28 4.13
N VAL A 174 -13.22 -14.25 3.44
CA VAL A 174 -12.45 -15.43 3.03
C VAL A 174 -11.19 -15.46 3.89
N ASP A 175 -10.94 -16.58 4.54
CA ASP A 175 -9.72 -16.81 5.32
C ASP A 175 -8.62 -17.32 4.41
N LEU A 176 -7.41 -16.76 4.55
CA LEU A 176 -6.21 -17.20 3.82
C LEU A 176 -5.24 -17.89 4.76
N GLU A 177 -4.59 -18.91 4.25
CA GLU A 177 -3.44 -19.60 4.83
C GLU A 177 -2.14 -19.13 4.15
N PRO A 178 -0.97 -19.24 4.82
CA PRO A 178 0.32 -18.94 4.20
C PRO A 178 0.53 -19.71 2.88
N GLY A 179 1.12 -19.03 1.89
CA GLY A 179 1.32 -19.59 0.56
C GLY A 179 0.09 -19.49 -0.36
N LYS A 180 -0.94 -18.75 0.05
CA LYS A 180 -2.13 -18.50 -0.77
C LYS A 180 -2.21 -17.05 -1.23
N ASP A 181 -2.75 -16.85 -2.43
CA ASP A 181 -3.12 -15.57 -3.02
C ASP A 181 -4.63 -15.54 -3.27
N ALA A 182 -5.31 -14.50 -2.80
CA ALA A 182 -6.72 -14.25 -3.09
C ALA A 182 -6.83 -13.19 -4.18
N ILE A 183 -7.38 -13.57 -5.32
CA ILE A 183 -7.60 -12.73 -6.49
C ILE A 183 -9.07 -12.30 -6.49
N LEU A 184 -9.33 -11.01 -6.44
CA LEU A 184 -10.69 -10.48 -6.53
C LEU A 184 -11.14 -10.46 -8.00
N LEU A 185 -12.16 -11.24 -8.30
CA LEU A 185 -12.76 -11.31 -9.63
C LEU A 185 -13.79 -10.19 -9.85
N SER A 186 -14.09 -9.89 -11.10
CA SER A 186 -15.05 -8.86 -11.51
C SER A 186 -16.49 -9.08 -10.99
N ASN A 187 -16.83 -10.30 -10.57
CA ASN A 187 -18.11 -10.65 -9.95
C ASN A 187 -18.13 -10.44 -8.42
N GLY A 188 -17.09 -9.84 -7.84
CA GLY A 188 -16.96 -9.61 -6.40
C GLY A 188 -16.59 -10.85 -5.56
N GLN A 189 -16.31 -11.99 -6.20
CA GLN A 189 -15.86 -13.21 -5.52
C GLN A 189 -14.33 -13.31 -5.54
N PHE A 190 -13.78 -14.06 -4.60
CA PHE A 190 -12.35 -14.38 -4.57
C PHE A 190 -12.07 -15.75 -5.17
N GLU A 191 -11.11 -15.81 -6.08
CA GLU A 191 -10.39 -17.02 -6.45
C GLU A 191 -9.16 -17.13 -5.54
N VAL A 192 -8.95 -18.29 -4.90
CA VAL A 192 -7.80 -18.53 -4.03
C VAL A 192 -6.87 -19.54 -4.69
N LYS A 193 -5.62 -19.13 -4.93
CA LYS A 193 -4.58 -19.95 -5.56
C LYS A 193 -3.44 -20.23 -4.59
N GLU A 194 -2.79 -21.36 -4.77
CA GLU A 194 -1.51 -21.67 -4.14
C GLU A 194 -0.37 -21.02 -4.95
N VAL A 195 0.52 -20.28 -4.27
CA VAL A 195 1.58 -19.52 -4.91
C VAL A 195 2.88 -19.58 -4.10
N ASN A 196 4.00 -19.27 -4.74
CA ASN A 196 5.23 -18.95 -4.03
C ASN A 196 5.11 -17.55 -3.43
N SER A 197 4.50 -17.45 -2.24
CA SER A 197 4.13 -16.16 -1.62
C SER A 197 5.34 -15.26 -1.32
N GLU A 198 6.52 -15.83 -1.06
CA GLU A 198 7.73 -15.03 -0.84
C GLU A 198 8.12 -14.25 -2.11
N ALA A 199 7.94 -14.86 -3.28
CA ALA A 199 8.28 -14.23 -4.55
C ALA A 199 7.45 -12.97 -4.84
N TYR A 200 6.23 -12.87 -4.30
CA TYR A 200 5.39 -11.67 -4.39
C TYR A 200 5.93 -10.48 -3.58
N THR A 201 6.99 -10.68 -2.81
CA THR A 201 7.66 -9.62 -2.03
C THR A 201 9.02 -9.21 -2.61
N TYR A 202 9.54 -9.88 -3.63
CA TYR A 202 10.87 -9.65 -4.17
C TYR A 202 11.06 -8.24 -4.75
N TRP A 203 9.98 -7.59 -5.16
CA TRP A 203 10.03 -6.22 -5.66
C TRP A 203 10.62 -5.23 -4.63
N LYS A 204 10.39 -5.44 -3.32
CA LYS A 204 10.96 -4.58 -2.26
C LYS A 204 12.50 -4.65 -2.19
N ASP A 205 13.08 -5.74 -2.73
CA ASP A 205 14.51 -5.98 -2.81
C ASP A 205 15.06 -5.73 -4.23
N GLY A 206 14.23 -5.17 -5.15
CA GLY A 206 14.61 -4.79 -6.50
C GLY A 206 14.53 -5.89 -7.54
N TYR A 207 13.86 -7.01 -7.24
CA TYR A 207 13.70 -8.14 -8.16
C TYR A 207 12.27 -8.25 -8.67
N PHE A 208 12.12 -8.61 -9.94
CA PHE A 208 10.82 -8.97 -10.49
C PHE A 208 10.62 -10.49 -10.46
N TYR A 209 9.43 -10.88 -10.09
CA TYR A 209 8.95 -12.24 -10.22
C TYR A 209 7.62 -12.21 -10.98
N PHE A 210 7.55 -12.96 -12.06
CA PHE A 210 6.35 -13.10 -12.87
C PHE A 210 6.05 -14.58 -13.04
N ASP A 211 4.85 -14.98 -12.65
CA ASP A 211 4.35 -16.34 -12.76
C ASP A 211 2.94 -16.29 -13.33
N GLU A 212 2.70 -17.04 -14.39
CA GLU A 212 1.41 -17.15 -15.09
C GLU A 212 0.75 -15.79 -15.47
N LEU A 213 1.56 -14.73 -15.65
CA LEU A 213 1.05 -13.41 -16.03
C LEU A 213 1.06 -13.22 -17.54
N THR A 214 0.11 -12.43 -18.04
CA THR A 214 0.13 -12.00 -19.45
C THR A 214 1.28 -11.03 -19.69
N LEU A 215 1.78 -10.97 -20.95
CA LEU A 215 2.80 -9.98 -21.32
C LEU A 215 2.30 -8.54 -21.03
N ALA A 216 1.00 -8.28 -21.19
CA ALA A 216 0.41 -6.97 -20.90
C ALA A 216 0.55 -6.59 -19.42
N ASP A 217 0.33 -7.54 -18.49
CA ASP A 217 0.43 -7.28 -17.05
C ASP A 217 1.89 -7.16 -16.61
N ILE A 218 2.80 -7.95 -17.22
CA ILE A 218 4.24 -7.79 -17.04
C ILE A 218 4.68 -6.39 -17.48
N MET A 219 4.26 -5.93 -18.67
CA MET A 219 4.62 -4.61 -19.18
C MET A 219 4.06 -3.46 -18.33
N LYS A 220 2.84 -3.59 -17.76
CA LYS A 220 2.31 -2.62 -16.79
C LYS A 220 3.21 -2.50 -15.55
N SER A 221 3.66 -3.63 -15.01
CA SER A 221 4.54 -3.67 -13.84
C SER A 221 5.91 -3.04 -14.14
N ILE A 222 6.53 -3.42 -15.26
CA ILE A 222 7.79 -2.84 -15.73
C ILE A 222 7.63 -1.35 -16.00
N GLY A 223 6.52 -0.94 -16.65
CA GLY A 223 6.22 0.46 -16.93
C GLY A 223 6.16 1.31 -15.65
N ARG A 224 5.55 0.81 -14.59
CA ARG A 224 5.54 1.50 -13.29
C ARG A 224 6.94 1.64 -12.69
N TRP A 225 7.74 0.59 -12.75
CA TRP A 225 9.09 0.55 -12.14
C TRP A 225 10.11 1.43 -12.86
N TYR A 226 10.06 1.47 -14.17
CA TYR A 226 11.02 2.24 -14.98
C TYR A 226 10.46 3.58 -15.47
N ASN A 227 9.22 3.92 -15.03
CA ASN A 227 8.51 5.12 -15.47
C ASN A 227 8.47 5.26 -17.00
N VAL A 228 8.15 4.17 -17.70
CA VAL A 228 7.99 4.11 -19.16
C VAL A 228 6.55 3.70 -19.50
N ASN A 229 6.06 4.12 -20.66
CA ASN A 229 4.71 3.80 -21.18
C ASN A 229 4.81 2.68 -22.20
#